data_360655c28cc2a46b69f29b9d4c86bf01
#
_entry.id   360655c28cc2a46b69f29b9d4c86bf01
#
_cell.length_a   1.000
_cell.length_b   1.000
_cell.length_c   1.000
_cell.angle_alpha   90.00
_cell.angle_beta   90.00
_cell.angle_gamma   90.00
#
_symmetry.space_group_name_H-M   'P 1'
#
loop_
_entity.id
_entity.type
_entity.pdbx_description
1 polymer ?
#
loop_
_entity_poly.entity_id
_entity_poly.type
_entity_poly.pdbx_seq_one_letter_code
_entity_poly.pdbx_strand_id
1 'polypeptide(L)'
;AFCRLLDDMADGDIENGPARLINIRAALIEGNTDADPALKSFSPLMEDQEFPLPVLIALIDGLLDDQREEVIFVDEAELLRYAYRVAGTVGLLMCHVLDCHDPDAKAHAIDLGIAMQLTNIARDVLEDAQMGRRYLPATWTGDISPQEIVAAANNPSGQHGQIITQSVKRLLAMAEQFYASGAKGFPQLHWRAHMSIAIAAKVYRQIGVQLANKDYIWHQGRQVTSRSSKLICSVKAIAGLSRRIV
;
A
#
# COMPACT_ATOMS: atom_id res chain seq x y z
N ALA A 1 -12.10 -6.82 2.83
CA ALA A 1 -12.34 -7.16 4.24
C ALA A 1 -11.19 -7.99 4.82
N PHE A 2 -10.86 -9.20 4.29
CA PHE A 2 -9.88 -10.11 4.90
C PHE A 2 -8.46 -9.50 4.97
N CYS A 3 -7.90 -9.00 3.87
CA CYS A 3 -6.57 -8.35 3.89
C CYS A 3 -6.51 -7.16 4.87
N ARG A 4 -7.58 -6.38 5.00
CA ARG A 4 -7.66 -5.30 5.99
C ARG A 4 -7.65 -5.84 7.43
N LEU A 5 -8.31 -6.97 7.67
CA LEU A 5 -8.28 -7.62 8.99
C LEU A 5 -6.86 -8.08 9.36
N LEU A 6 -6.10 -8.62 8.38
CA LEU A 6 -4.69 -9.00 8.59
C LEU A 6 -3.81 -7.77 8.89
N ASP A 7 -4.05 -6.68 8.20
CA ASP A 7 -3.39 -5.38 8.40
C ASP A 7 -3.68 -4.83 9.82
N ASP A 8 -4.97 -4.79 10.24
CA ASP A 8 -5.39 -4.37 11.58
C ASP A 8 -4.78 -5.26 12.70
N MET A 9 -4.56 -6.57 12.41
CA MET A 9 -3.84 -7.46 13.33
C MET A 9 -2.35 -7.10 13.42
N ALA A 10 -1.72 -6.79 12.30
CA ALA A 10 -0.33 -6.39 12.26
C ALA A 10 -0.11 -5.05 12.96
N ASP A 11 -0.97 -4.07 12.76
CA ASP A 11 -0.88 -2.74 13.37
C ASP A 11 -1.16 -2.73 14.88
N GLY A 12 -1.62 -3.86 15.43
CA GLY A 12 -1.95 -3.97 16.86
C GLY A 12 -3.31 -3.37 17.22
N ASP A 13 -4.12 -3.00 16.23
CA ASP A 13 -5.50 -2.51 16.41
C ASP A 13 -6.44 -3.61 16.95
N ILE A 14 -6.00 -4.87 16.86
CA ILE A 14 -6.70 -6.05 17.38
C ILE A 14 -5.88 -6.66 18.52
N GLU A 15 -6.56 -6.96 19.64
CA GLU A 15 -5.94 -7.59 20.79
C GLU A 15 -5.27 -8.92 20.39
N ASN A 16 -4.00 -9.09 20.78
CA ASN A 16 -3.15 -10.23 20.40
C ASN A 16 -2.99 -10.39 18.86
N GLY A 17 -3.20 -9.32 18.09
CA GLY A 17 -3.17 -9.33 16.63
C GLY A 17 -1.92 -9.95 16.03
N PRO A 18 -0.69 -9.52 16.39
CA PRO A 18 0.54 -10.08 15.86
C PRO A 18 0.71 -11.59 16.09
N ALA A 19 0.43 -12.06 17.31
CA ALA A 19 0.50 -13.49 17.63
C ALA A 19 -0.56 -14.30 16.85
N ARG A 20 -1.76 -13.73 16.70
CA ARG A 20 -2.84 -14.33 15.90
C ARG A 20 -2.47 -14.40 14.42
N LEU A 21 -1.81 -13.38 13.87
CA LEU A 21 -1.34 -13.35 12.48
C LEU A 21 -0.29 -14.44 12.22
N ILE A 22 0.63 -14.68 13.16
CA ILE A 22 1.60 -15.78 13.10
C ILE A 22 0.88 -17.15 13.07
N ASN A 23 -0.14 -17.34 13.91
CA ASN A 23 -0.92 -18.57 13.94
C ASN A 23 -1.74 -18.77 12.64
N ILE A 24 -2.32 -17.71 12.09
CA ILE A 24 -3.00 -17.74 10.79
C ILE A 24 -2.04 -18.18 9.69
N ARG A 25 -0.81 -17.63 9.67
CA ARG A 25 0.22 -18.01 8.71
C ARG A 25 0.57 -19.51 8.81
N ALA A 26 0.78 -20.02 10.01
CA ALA A 26 1.09 -21.44 10.24
C ALA A 26 -0.08 -22.32 9.77
N ALA A 27 -1.29 -21.99 10.15
CA ALA A 27 -2.50 -22.70 9.76
C ALA A 27 -2.70 -22.76 8.23
N LEU A 28 -2.39 -21.67 7.52
CA LEU A 28 -2.44 -21.64 6.05
C LEU A 28 -1.43 -22.61 5.42
N ILE A 29 -0.22 -22.72 5.97
CA ILE A 29 0.82 -23.64 5.50
C ILE A 29 0.41 -25.08 5.75
N GLU A 30 -0.23 -25.37 6.88
CA GLU A 30 -0.72 -26.69 7.29
C GLU A 30 -2.04 -27.08 6.60
N GLY A 31 -2.71 -26.15 5.92
CA GLY A 31 -4.03 -26.36 5.33
C GLY A 31 -5.18 -26.44 6.35
N ASN A 32 -4.95 -25.95 7.58
CA ASN A 32 -5.94 -25.97 8.67
C ASN A 32 -6.76 -24.68 8.70
N THR A 33 -7.85 -24.64 7.94
CA THR A 33 -8.72 -23.46 7.86
C THR A 33 -9.63 -23.28 9.08
N ASP A 34 -9.79 -24.30 9.94
CA ASP A 34 -10.58 -24.21 11.16
C ASP A 34 -9.83 -23.58 12.35
N ALA A 35 -8.52 -23.36 12.22
CA ALA A 35 -7.66 -22.83 13.29
C ALA A 35 -8.03 -21.40 13.72
N ASP A 36 -8.66 -20.62 12.84
CA ASP A 36 -9.06 -19.23 13.11
C ASP A 36 -10.39 -18.89 12.43
N PRO A 37 -11.32 -18.19 13.13
CA PRO A 37 -12.61 -17.79 12.56
C PRO A 37 -12.48 -16.95 11.26
N ALA A 38 -11.43 -16.15 11.14
CA ALA A 38 -11.18 -15.37 9.92
C ALA A 38 -10.81 -16.28 8.74
N LEU A 39 -9.96 -17.30 8.97
CA LEU A 39 -9.63 -18.30 7.96
C LEU A 39 -10.87 -19.11 7.56
N LYS A 40 -11.66 -19.55 8.54
CA LYS A 40 -12.88 -20.30 8.28
C LYS A 40 -13.87 -19.50 7.42
N SER A 41 -14.03 -18.22 7.67
CA SER A 41 -14.89 -17.35 6.85
C SER A 41 -14.34 -17.08 5.46
N PHE A 42 -13.03 -17.20 5.27
CA PHE A 42 -12.32 -16.98 4.02
C PHE A 42 -12.10 -18.27 3.20
N SER A 43 -12.22 -19.45 3.84
CA SER A 43 -11.94 -20.76 3.24
C SER A 43 -12.68 -21.02 1.92
N PRO A 44 -13.96 -20.61 1.72
CA PRO A 44 -14.63 -20.85 0.44
C PRO A 44 -13.92 -20.23 -0.79
N LEU A 45 -13.17 -19.15 -0.59
CA LEU A 45 -12.34 -18.56 -1.64
C LEU A 45 -11.06 -19.37 -1.90
N MET A 46 -10.57 -20.10 -0.89
CA MET A 46 -9.37 -20.93 -0.99
C MET A 46 -9.66 -22.36 -1.51
N GLU A 47 -10.92 -22.76 -1.59
CA GLU A 47 -11.33 -24.04 -2.20
C GLU A 47 -11.10 -24.06 -3.71
N ASP A 48 -11.01 -22.89 -4.33
CA ASP A 48 -10.60 -22.78 -5.72
C ASP A 48 -9.14 -23.21 -5.88
N GLN A 49 -8.89 -24.20 -6.75
CA GLN A 49 -7.55 -24.72 -7.01
C GLN A 49 -6.59 -23.66 -7.59
N GLU A 50 -7.13 -22.60 -8.18
CA GLU A 50 -6.35 -21.48 -8.72
C GLU A 50 -6.08 -20.38 -7.68
N PHE A 51 -6.58 -20.54 -6.44
CA PHE A 51 -6.33 -19.55 -5.40
C PHE A 51 -4.82 -19.38 -5.12
N PRO A 52 -4.29 -18.15 -5.19
CA PRO A 52 -2.85 -17.92 -5.10
C PRO A 52 -2.39 -17.91 -3.63
N LEU A 53 -2.45 -19.06 -2.93
CA LEU A 53 -2.05 -19.21 -1.54
C LEU A 53 -0.64 -18.67 -1.24
N PRO A 54 0.39 -18.90 -2.09
CA PRO A 54 1.72 -18.30 -1.86
C PRO A 54 1.71 -16.78 -1.81
N VAL A 55 0.80 -16.13 -2.56
CA VAL A 55 0.65 -14.66 -2.56
C VAL A 55 0.04 -14.17 -1.25
N LEU A 56 -0.93 -14.90 -0.70
CA LEU A 56 -1.49 -14.60 0.62
C LEU A 56 -0.45 -14.76 1.73
N ILE A 57 0.35 -15.82 1.67
CA ILE A 57 1.46 -16.04 2.63
C ILE A 57 2.48 -14.90 2.52
N ALA A 58 2.84 -14.47 1.30
CA ALA A 58 3.77 -13.36 1.09
C ALA A 58 3.24 -12.03 1.64
N LEU A 59 1.92 -11.78 1.56
CA LEU A 59 1.28 -10.64 2.22
C LEU A 59 1.49 -10.71 3.75
N ILE A 60 1.17 -11.84 4.35
CA ILE A 60 1.32 -12.02 5.80
C ILE A 60 2.78 -11.86 6.23
N ASP A 61 3.72 -12.41 5.47
CA ASP A 61 5.16 -12.25 5.72
C ASP A 61 5.57 -10.77 5.68
N GLY A 62 5.02 -10.00 4.73
CA GLY A 62 5.27 -8.56 4.64
C GLY A 62 4.72 -7.79 5.85
N LEU A 63 3.53 -8.13 6.30
CA LEU A 63 2.91 -7.52 7.48
C LEU A 63 3.65 -7.88 8.78
N LEU A 64 4.16 -9.11 8.88
CA LEU A 64 4.98 -9.55 10.03
C LEU A 64 6.37 -8.89 10.04
N ASP A 65 6.92 -8.54 8.88
CA ASP A 65 8.19 -7.81 8.79
C ASP A 65 8.08 -6.41 9.44
N ASP A 66 6.90 -5.79 9.47
CA ASP A 66 6.64 -4.52 10.15
C ASP A 66 6.56 -4.62 11.69
N GLN A 67 6.53 -5.85 12.23
CA GLN A 67 6.52 -6.08 13.69
C GLN A 67 7.91 -6.00 14.33
N ARG A 68 8.96 -5.76 13.54
CA ARG A 68 10.32 -5.61 14.08
C ARG A 68 10.41 -4.33 14.89
N GLU A 69 11.26 -4.33 15.92
CA GLU A 69 11.51 -3.14 16.75
C GLU A 69 12.00 -1.96 15.91
N GLU A 70 12.72 -2.25 14.84
CA GLU A 70 13.27 -1.25 13.93
C GLU A 70 13.08 -1.70 12.48
N VAL A 71 12.44 -0.85 11.68
CA VAL A 71 12.26 -1.05 10.23
C VAL A 71 13.04 0.06 9.51
N ILE A 72 14.17 -0.33 8.93
CA ILE A 72 15.07 0.61 8.23
C ILE A 72 15.43 0.01 6.86
N PHE A 73 15.04 0.67 5.79
CA PHE A 73 15.38 0.25 4.43
C PHE A 73 16.72 0.83 3.98
N VAL A 74 17.57 -0.03 3.42
CA VAL A 74 18.89 0.35 2.92
C VAL A 74 18.77 1.00 1.54
N ASP A 75 17.99 0.40 0.64
CA ASP A 75 17.91 0.81 -0.75
C ASP A 75 16.47 0.76 -1.32
N GLU A 76 16.36 1.19 -2.58
CA GLU A 76 15.09 1.21 -3.32
C GLU A 76 14.55 -0.20 -3.59
N ALA A 77 15.42 -1.21 -3.70
CA ALA A 77 14.99 -2.59 -3.93
C ALA A 77 14.27 -3.16 -2.69
N GLU A 78 14.73 -2.83 -1.48
CA GLU A 78 14.04 -3.19 -0.23
C GLU A 78 12.68 -2.48 -0.12
N LEU A 79 12.62 -1.18 -0.42
CA LEU A 79 11.38 -0.42 -0.45
C LEU A 79 10.36 -1.04 -1.41
N LEU A 80 10.77 -1.37 -2.63
CA LEU A 80 9.87 -1.95 -3.63
C LEU A 80 9.46 -3.38 -3.28
N ARG A 81 10.35 -4.18 -2.70
CA ARG A 81 10.03 -5.52 -2.20
C ARG A 81 8.99 -5.46 -1.09
N TYR A 82 9.14 -4.54 -0.17
CA TYR A 82 8.16 -4.30 0.87
C TYR A 82 6.81 -3.87 0.29
N ALA A 83 6.79 -2.83 -0.55
CA ALA A 83 5.56 -2.35 -1.19
C ALA A 83 4.85 -3.45 -2.01
N TYR A 84 5.61 -4.33 -2.68
CA TYR A 84 5.06 -5.51 -3.33
C TYR A 84 4.41 -6.45 -2.31
N ARG A 85 5.11 -6.80 -1.21
CA ARG A 85 4.60 -7.75 -0.21
C ARG A 85 3.31 -7.28 0.45
N VAL A 86 3.24 -6.02 0.88
CA VAL A 86 2.08 -5.51 1.65
C VAL A 86 0.94 -4.96 0.80
N ALA A 87 1.18 -4.65 -0.49
CA ALA A 87 0.18 -4.04 -1.35
C ALA A 87 0.11 -4.61 -2.78
N GLY A 88 1.23 -4.92 -3.42
CA GLY A 88 1.23 -5.59 -4.73
C GLY A 88 0.55 -6.96 -4.67
N THR A 89 0.79 -7.73 -3.62
CA THR A 89 0.10 -9.01 -3.34
C THR A 89 -1.41 -8.83 -3.22
N VAL A 90 -1.89 -7.75 -2.61
CA VAL A 90 -3.32 -7.42 -2.53
C VAL A 90 -3.89 -7.20 -3.94
N GLY A 91 -3.13 -6.57 -4.83
CA GLY A 91 -3.50 -6.43 -6.24
C GLY A 91 -3.71 -7.77 -6.92
N LEU A 92 -2.81 -8.74 -6.70
CA LEU A 92 -2.94 -10.10 -7.23
C LEU A 92 -4.13 -10.86 -6.65
N LEU A 93 -4.35 -10.77 -5.33
CA LEU A 93 -5.52 -11.38 -4.68
C LEU A 93 -6.83 -10.77 -5.20
N MET A 94 -6.84 -9.47 -5.48
CA MET A 94 -8.00 -8.81 -6.08
C MET A 94 -8.25 -9.27 -7.52
N CYS A 95 -7.21 -9.55 -8.34
CA CYS A 95 -7.39 -10.13 -9.67
C CYS A 95 -8.13 -11.47 -9.58
N HIS A 96 -7.76 -12.34 -8.64
CA HIS A 96 -8.45 -13.60 -8.41
C HIS A 96 -9.93 -13.39 -8.05
N VAL A 97 -10.22 -12.51 -7.07
CA VAL A 97 -11.59 -12.20 -6.62
C VAL A 97 -12.45 -11.55 -7.73
N LEU A 98 -11.83 -10.84 -8.66
CA LEU A 98 -12.50 -10.16 -9.77
C LEU A 98 -12.52 -10.98 -11.07
N ASP A 99 -12.13 -12.26 -11.00
CA ASP A 99 -12.09 -13.19 -12.15
C ASP A 99 -11.25 -12.64 -13.33
N CYS A 100 -10.11 -12.02 -12.98
CA CYS A 100 -9.19 -11.43 -13.95
C CYS A 100 -7.95 -12.30 -14.11
N HIS A 101 -7.93 -13.14 -15.16
CA HIS A 101 -6.86 -14.11 -15.39
C HIS A 101 -5.74 -13.60 -16.31
N ASP A 102 -5.93 -12.46 -16.96
CA ASP A 102 -4.95 -11.88 -17.89
C ASP A 102 -3.62 -11.59 -17.17
N PRO A 103 -2.48 -12.17 -17.62
CA PRO A 103 -1.17 -11.94 -16.98
C PRO A 103 -0.74 -10.48 -17.00
N ASP A 104 -1.06 -9.71 -18.05
CA ASP A 104 -0.72 -8.30 -18.15
C ASP A 104 -1.55 -7.49 -17.13
N ALA A 105 -2.83 -7.86 -16.92
CA ALA A 105 -3.66 -7.24 -15.89
C ALA A 105 -3.10 -7.50 -14.49
N LYS A 106 -2.58 -8.70 -14.22
CA LYS A 106 -1.94 -9.04 -12.94
C LYS A 106 -0.71 -8.17 -12.66
N ALA A 107 0.14 -7.97 -13.68
CA ALA A 107 1.29 -7.07 -13.55
C ALA A 107 0.87 -5.63 -13.22
N HIS A 108 -0.16 -5.11 -13.90
CA HIS A 108 -0.70 -3.78 -13.64
C HIS A 108 -1.40 -3.67 -12.28
N ALA A 109 -2.01 -4.74 -11.77
CA ALA A 109 -2.61 -4.77 -10.44
C ALA A 109 -1.53 -4.71 -9.33
N ILE A 110 -0.39 -5.39 -9.52
CA ILE A 110 0.79 -5.26 -8.64
C ILE A 110 1.26 -3.82 -8.61
N ASP A 111 1.46 -3.21 -9.77
CA ASP A 111 1.94 -1.83 -9.88
C ASP A 111 1.00 -0.85 -9.19
N LEU A 112 -0.31 -1.04 -9.33
CA LEU A 112 -1.30 -0.21 -8.64
C LEU A 112 -1.19 -0.33 -7.11
N GLY A 113 -1.01 -1.55 -6.59
CA GLY A 113 -0.78 -1.80 -5.17
C GLY A 113 0.47 -1.07 -4.68
N ILE A 114 1.60 -1.24 -5.39
CA ILE A 114 2.86 -0.56 -5.09
C ILE A 114 2.67 0.97 -5.08
N ALA A 115 1.99 1.55 -6.09
CA ALA A 115 1.73 2.98 -6.16
C ALA A 115 0.99 3.51 -4.92
N MET A 116 -0.03 2.78 -4.47
CA MET A 116 -0.80 3.13 -3.28
C MET A 116 0.08 3.07 -2.02
N GLN A 117 0.93 2.05 -1.88
CA GLN A 117 1.81 1.93 -0.73
C GLN A 117 2.89 3.01 -0.70
N LEU A 118 3.52 3.32 -1.82
CA LEU A 118 4.47 4.43 -1.90
C LEU A 118 3.81 5.77 -1.52
N THR A 119 2.54 5.96 -1.87
CA THR A 119 1.76 7.13 -1.46
C THR A 119 1.48 7.15 0.04
N ASN A 120 1.18 5.98 0.65
CA ASN A 120 1.01 5.86 2.10
C ASN A 120 2.31 6.23 2.83
N ILE A 121 3.44 5.65 2.42
CA ILE A 121 4.76 5.96 2.99
C ILE A 121 5.06 7.46 2.87
N ALA A 122 4.78 8.09 1.72
CA ALA A 122 5.00 9.53 1.54
C ALA A 122 4.12 10.38 2.47
N ARG A 123 2.91 9.92 2.75
CA ARG A 123 1.95 10.60 3.66
C ARG A 123 2.35 10.50 5.11
N ASP A 124 2.88 9.34 5.52
CA ASP A 124 2.99 8.93 6.92
C ASP A 124 4.45 9.01 7.45
N VAL A 125 5.37 9.68 6.72
CA VAL A 125 6.81 9.75 7.07
C VAL A 125 7.09 10.12 8.53
N LEU A 126 6.36 11.09 9.09
CA LEU A 126 6.55 11.52 10.48
C LEU A 126 5.99 10.50 11.46
N GLU A 127 4.79 10.00 11.19
CA GLU A 127 4.13 8.99 12.02
C GLU A 127 4.93 7.69 12.06
N ASP A 128 5.42 7.23 10.90
CA ASP A 128 6.27 6.03 10.80
C ASP A 128 7.57 6.22 11.61
N ALA A 129 8.20 7.39 11.51
CA ALA A 129 9.40 7.71 12.26
C ALA A 129 9.16 7.74 13.78
N GLN A 130 8.00 8.21 14.24
CA GLN A 130 7.60 8.18 15.65
C GLN A 130 7.42 6.75 16.17
N MET A 131 7.12 5.80 15.30
CA MET A 131 7.03 4.36 15.60
C MET A 131 8.37 3.61 15.42
N GLY A 132 9.48 4.33 15.17
CA GLY A 132 10.79 3.72 14.96
C GLY A 132 11.01 3.18 13.55
N ARG A 133 10.18 3.56 12.58
CA ARG A 133 10.21 3.04 11.20
C ARG A 133 10.75 4.08 10.23
N ARG A 134 11.66 3.68 9.34
CA ARG A 134 12.13 4.50 8.21
C ARG A 134 12.00 3.71 6.91
N TYR A 135 10.95 3.93 6.17
CA TYR A 135 10.73 3.34 4.86
C TYR A 135 11.47 4.07 3.72
N LEU A 136 11.90 5.31 3.96
CA LEU A 136 12.75 6.05 3.03
C LEU A 136 14.14 5.40 2.98
N PRO A 137 14.63 4.97 1.80
CA PRO A 137 15.92 4.27 1.67
C PRO A 137 17.10 5.08 2.20
N ALA A 138 18.06 4.43 2.86
CA ALA A 138 19.31 5.03 3.31
C ALA A 138 20.09 5.65 2.15
N THR A 139 20.05 5.03 0.96
CA THR A 139 20.65 5.58 -0.26
C THR A 139 20.07 6.94 -0.68
N TRP A 140 18.91 7.35 -0.16
CA TRP A 140 18.31 8.66 -0.42
C TRP A 140 18.51 9.64 0.75
N THR A 141 18.45 9.11 1.98
CA THR A 141 18.44 9.91 3.21
C THR A 141 19.81 9.98 3.88
N GLY A 142 20.81 9.20 3.43
CA GLY A 142 21.94 8.85 4.25
C GLY A 142 21.47 7.99 5.43
N ASP A 143 22.25 7.91 6.47
CA ASP A 143 21.90 7.14 7.67
C ASP A 143 21.04 7.92 8.68
N ILE A 144 20.16 8.83 8.20
CA ILE A 144 19.22 9.56 9.05
C ILE A 144 18.31 8.54 9.75
N SER A 145 18.39 8.49 11.10
CA SER A 145 17.58 7.62 11.94
C SER A 145 16.12 8.10 12.03
N PRO A 146 15.16 7.22 12.41
CA PRO A 146 13.79 7.63 12.71
C PRO A 146 13.71 8.78 13.72
N GLN A 147 14.55 8.77 14.76
CA GLN A 147 14.60 9.82 15.78
C GLN A 147 15.06 11.15 15.21
N GLU A 148 15.99 11.14 14.26
CA GLU A 148 16.44 12.34 13.56
C GLU A 148 15.39 12.87 12.60
N ILE A 149 14.57 12.00 11.97
CA ILE A 149 13.39 12.42 11.19
C ILE A 149 12.41 13.17 12.08
N VAL A 150 12.08 12.62 13.26
CA VAL A 150 11.20 13.28 14.23
C VAL A 150 11.79 14.63 14.67
N ALA A 151 13.08 14.70 14.96
CA ALA A 151 13.75 15.95 15.32
C ALA A 151 13.72 16.98 14.18
N ALA A 152 13.91 16.54 12.92
CA ALA A 152 13.88 17.37 11.73
C ALA A 152 12.50 18.01 11.47
N ALA A 153 11.42 17.42 11.98
CA ALA A 153 10.08 18.00 11.86
C ALA A 153 9.95 19.37 12.56
N ASN A 154 10.78 19.64 13.57
CA ASN A 154 10.85 20.94 14.25
C ASN A 154 11.69 21.98 13.48
N ASN A 155 12.51 21.54 12.51
CA ASN A 155 13.32 22.41 11.66
C ASN A 155 13.32 21.86 10.20
N PRO A 156 12.18 21.91 9.52
CA PRO A 156 12.02 21.29 8.18
C PRO A 156 12.86 21.96 7.09
N SER A 157 13.30 23.20 7.31
CA SER A 157 14.22 23.92 6.41
C SER A 157 15.69 23.59 6.67
N GLY A 158 16.01 22.87 7.74
CA GLY A 158 17.36 22.40 8.03
C GLY A 158 17.81 21.28 7.07
N GLN A 159 19.06 20.89 7.17
CA GLN A 159 19.68 19.92 6.25
C GLN A 159 18.88 18.60 6.19
N HIS A 160 18.58 17.95 7.33
CA HIS A 160 17.81 16.71 7.37
C HIS A 160 16.39 16.91 6.81
N GLY A 161 15.71 18.02 7.18
CA GLY A 161 14.37 18.32 6.67
C GLY A 161 14.33 18.45 5.15
N GLN A 162 15.34 19.09 4.54
CA GLN A 162 15.46 19.20 3.08
C GLN A 162 15.72 17.85 2.42
N ILE A 163 16.60 17.00 2.99
CA ILE A 163 16.86 15.65 2.50
C ILE A 163 15.58 14.81 2.51
N ILE A 164 14.81 14.84 3.60
CA ILE A 164 13.56 14.12 3.73
C ILE A 164 12.53 14.64 2.70
N THR A 165 12.41 15.96 2.53
CA THR A 165 11.52 16.56 1.52
C THR A 165 11.87 16.09 0.11
N GLN A 166 13.15 16.03 -0.25
CA GLN A 166 13.60 15.52 -1.55
C GLN A 166 13.31 14.02 -1.70
N SER A 167 13.45 13.24 -0.62
CA SER A 167 13.12 11.81 -0.63
C SER A 167 11.61 11.57 -0.80
N VAL A 168 10.76 12.35 -0.16
CA VAL A 168 9.29 12.32 -0.37
C VAL A 168 8.93 12.69 -1.81
N LYS A 169 9.57 13.72 -2.37
CA LYS A 169 9.38 14.09 -3.79
C LYS A 169 9.76 12.95 -4.74
N ARG A 170 10.90 12.29 -4.49
CA ARG A 170 11.34 11.13 -5.28
C ARG A 170 10.36 9.97 -5.16
N LEU A 171 9.89 9.69 -3.95
CA LEU A 171 8.91 8.64 -3.66
C LEU A 171 7.60 8.85 -4.43
N LEU A 172 7.05 10.07 -4.41
CA LEU A 172 5.83 10.40 -5.14
C LEU A 172 6.03 10.40 -6.65
N ALA A 173 7.19 10.79 -7.16
CA ALA A 173 7.51 10.67 -8.58
C ALA A 173 7.55 9.19 -9.04
N MET A 174 8.08 8.31 -8.20
CA MET A 174 8.05 6.86 -8.41
C MET A 174 6.60 6.33 -8.36
N ALA A 175 5.80 6.72 -7.37
CA ALA A 175 4.40 6.33 -7.27
C ALA A 175 3.60 6.70 -8.53
N GLU A 176 3.86 7.88 -9.12
CA GLU A 176 3.20 8.31 -10.37
C GLU A 176 3.50 7.36 -11.55
N GLN A 177 4.72 6.82 -11.65
CA GLN A 177 5.06 5.85 -12.68
C GLN A 177 4.28 4.55 -12.49
N PHE A 178 4.17 4.07 -11.26
CA PHE A 178 3.39 2.90 -10.91
C PHE A 178 1.87 3.12 -11.10
N TYR A 179 1.32 4.31 -10.77
CA TYR A 179 -0.07 4.65 -11.10
C TYR A 179 -0.32 4.65 -12.60
N ALA A 180 0.62 5.17 -13.39
CA ALA A 180 0.50 5.19 -14.85
C ALA A 180 0.51 3.77 -15.44
N SER A 181 1.32 2.87 -14.90
CA SER A 181 1.32 1.45 -15.26
C SER A 181 0.02 0.77 -14.81
N GLY A 182 -0.35 0.90 -13.54
CA GLY A 182 -1.56 0.28 -12.97
C GLY A 182 -2.83 0.65 -13.72
N ALA A 183 -2.93 1.89 -14.21
CA ALA A 183 -4.09 2.35 -14.99
C ALA A 183 -4.26 1.61 -16.33
N LYS A 184 -3.22 1.00 -16.88
CA LYS A 184 -3.30 0.21 -18.12
C LYS A 184 -4.08 -1.10 -17.93
N GLY A 185 -4.14 -1.63 -16.69
CA GLY A 185 -4.91 -2.83 -16.36
C GLY A 185 -6.42 -2.61 -16.25
N PHE A 186 -6.90 -1.38 -16.05
CA PHE A 186 -8.33 -1.12 -15.85
C PHE A 186 -9.23 -1.61 -16.99
N PRO A 187 -8.87 -1.46 -18.28
CA PRO A 187 -9.71 -1.93 -19.39
C PRO A 187 -9.94 -3.44 -19.42
N GLN A 188 -9.10 -4.23 -18.75
CA GLN A 188 -9.18 -5.70 -18.68
C GLN A 188 -10.17 -6.17 -17.59
N LEU A 189 -10.66 -5.26 -16.76
CA LEU A 189 -11.63 -5.55 -15.72
C LEU A 189 -13.07 -5.40 -16.25
N HIS A 190 -13.99 -6.22 -15.73
CA HIS A 190 -15.41 -5.96 -15.92
C HIS A 190 -15.76 -4.53 -15.50
N TRP A 191 -16.66 -3.85 -16.21
CA TRP A 191 -16.91 -2.40 -16.08
C TRP A 191 -17.16 -1.91 -14.64
N ARG A 192 -17.84 -2.70 -13.79
CA ARG A 192 -18.10 -2.35 -12.37
C ARG A 192 -16.82 -2.36 -11.54
N ALA A 193 -15.99 -3.39 -11.72
CA ALA A 193 -14.69 -3.49 -11.08
C ALA A 193 -13.76 -2.38 -11.56
N HIS A 194 -13.67 -2.15 -12.88
CA HIS A 194 -12.94 -1.05 -13.47
C HIS A 194 -13.30 0.29 -12.81
N MET A 195 -14.59 0.62 -12.73
CA MET A 195 -15.06 1.88 -12.14
C MET A 195 -14.62 1.99 -10.67
N SER A 196 -14.82 0.94 -9.87
CA SER A 196 -14.49 0.94 -8.45
C SER A 196 -12.99 1.08 -8.21
N ILE A 197 -12.16 0.32 -8.92
CA ILE A 197 -10.70 0.37 -8.81
C ILE A 197 -10.16 1.71 -9.31
N ALA A 198 -10.66 2.23 -10.43
CA ALA A 198 -10.24 3.54 -10.96
C ALA A 198 -10.58 4.69 -9.99
N ILE A 199 -11.73 4.63 -9.31
CA ILE A 199 -12.09 5.61 -8.27
C ILE A 199 -11.12 5.50 -7.09
N ALA A 200 -10.88 4.30 -6.58
CA ALA A 200 -9.95 4.08 -5.48
C ALA A 200 -8.54 4.60 -5.82
N ALA A 201 -8.02 4.24 -6.99
CA ALA A 201 -6.72 4.71 -7.48
C ALA A 201 -6.63 6.24 -7.52
N LYS A 202 -7.66 6.91 -8.06
CA LYS A 202 -7.69 8.39 -8.12
C LYS A 202 -7.76 9.03 -6.74
N VAL A 203 -8.51 8.46 -5.81
CA VAL A 203 -8.61 8.97 -4.43
C VAL A 203 -7.28 8.84 -3.70
N TYR A 204 -6.60 7.70 -3.83
CA TYR A 204 -5.27 7.52 -3.25
C TYR A 204 -4.23 8.44 -3.89
N ARG A 205 -4.16 8.47 -5.22
CA ARG A 205 -3.25 9.38 -5.94
C ARG A 205 -3.44 10.84 -5.55
N GLN A 206 -4.70 11.25 -5.24
CA GLN A 206 -5.00 12.62 -4.80
C GLN A 206 -4.27 13.00 -3.50
N ILE A 207 -3.92 12.03 -2.63
CA ILE A 207 -3.10 12.27 -1.43
C ILE A 207 -1.72 12.78 -1.86
N GLY A 208 -1.06 12.07 -2.77
CA GLY A 208 0.24 12.49 -3.31
C GLY A 208 0.20 13.85 -4.01
N VAL A 209 -0.86 14.12 -4.79
CA VAL A 209 -1.07 15.44 -5.42
C VAL A 209 -1.24 16.55 -4.37
N GLN A 210 -1.94 16.28 -3.27
CA GLN A 210 -2.08 17.26 -2.18
C GLN A 210 -0.76 17.55 -1.47
N LEU A 211 0.07 16.51 -1.24
CA LEU A 211 1.41 16.68 -0.70
C LEU A 211 2.30 17.52 -1.64
N ALA A 212 2.28 17.20 -2.93
CA ALA A 212 3.05 17.95 -3.93
C ALA A 212 2.62 19.43 -4.02
N ASN A 213 1.31 19.71 -3.96
CA ASN A 213 0.78 21.08 -3.98
C ASN A 213 1.08 21.88 -2.70
N LYS A 214 1.54 21.23 -1.66
CA LYS A 214 1.97 21.83 -0.39
C LYS A 214 3.50 21.73 -0.21
N ASP A 215 4.27 21.73 -1.30
CA ASP A 215 5.73 21.63 -1.27
C ASP A 215 6.24 20.40 -0.50
N TYR A 216 5.52 19.27 -0.61
CA TYR A 216 5.87 17.98 0.03
C TYR A 216 5.99 18.08 1.56
N ILE A 217 5.09 18.80 2.22
CA ILE A 217 5.06 18.96 3.68
C ILE A 217 4.76 17.62 4.34
N TRP A 218 5.81 16.94 4.82
CA TRP A 218 5.77 15.65 5.49
C TRP A 218 5.64 15.73 7.02
N HIS A 219 5.90 16.93 7.60
CA HIS A 219 6.05 17.18 9.05
C HIS A 219 4.80 17.75 9.72
N GLN A 220 3.71 17.99 9.03
CA GLN A 220 2.46 18.57 9.56
C GLN A 220 1.36 17.54 9.84
N GLY A 221 1.73 16.26 9.96
CA GLY A 221 0.80 15.17 10.22
C GLY A 221 0.06 14.67 8.97
N ARG A 222 -0.72 13.64 9.17
CA ARG A 222 -1.33 12.82 8.11
C ARG A 222 -2.28 13.62 7.21
N GLN A 223 -1.96 13.69 5.93
CA GLN A 223 -2.84 14.30 4.94
C GLN A 223 -4.00 13.35 4.58
N VAL A 224 -5.23 13.82 4.73
CA VAL A 224 -6.44 13.04 4.43
C VAL A 224 -7.22 13.68 3.30
N THR A 225 -7.64 12.89 2.32
CA THR A 225 -8.49 13.36 1.22
C THR A 225 -9.86 13.79 1.75
N SER A 226 -10.25 15.05 1.55
CA SER A 226 -11.54 15.58 1.99
C SER A 226 -12.72 14.91 1.27
N ARG A 227 -13.92 14.98 1.85
CA ARG A 227 -15.15 14.44 1.22
C ARG A 227 -15.40 15.05 -0.16
N SER A 228 -15.17 16.35 -0.32
CA SER A 228 -15.30 17.04 -1.61
C SER A 228 -14.28 16.56 -2.64
N SER A 229 -13.02 16.36 -2.24
CA SER A 229 -11.99 15.81 -3.13
C SER A 229 -12.32 14.37 -3.55
N LYS A 230 -12.85 13.53 -2.66
CA LYS A 230 -13.32 12.18 -3.00
C LYS A 230 -14.43 12.21 -4.04
N LEU A 231 -15.42 13.11 -3.89
CA LEU A 231 -16.50 13.28 -4.85
C LEU A 231 -15.99 13.71 -6.23
N ILE A 232 -15.08 14.68 -6.28
CA ILE A 232 -14.46 15.15 -7.53
C ILE A 232 -13.68 14.02 -8.22
N CYS A 233 -12.92 13.22 -7.46
CA CYS A 233 -12.20 12.05 -7.98
C CYS A 233 -13.17 11.02 -8.58
N SER A 234 -14.31 10.76 -7.92
CA SER A 234 -15.35 9.85 -8.41
C SER A 234 -15.97 10.33 -9.71
N VAL A 235 -16.35 11.60 -9.79
CA VAL A 235 -16.90 12.20 -11.03
C VAL A 235 -15.91 12.16 -12.19
N LYS A 236 -14.63 12.49 -11.94
CA LYS A 236 -13.56 12.39 -12.95
C LYS A 236 -13.28 10.96 -13.40
N ALA A 237 -13.46 9.96 -12.54
CA ALA A 237 -13.33 8.56 -12.90
C ALA A 237 -14.44 8.11 -13.84
N ILE A 238 -15.70 8.47 -13.54
CA ILE A 238 -16.88 8.16 -14.34
C ILE A 238 -16.79 8.86 -15.72
N ALA A 239 -16.44 10.14 -15.75
CA ALA A 239 -16.27 10.88 -17.01
C ALA A 239 -15.16 10.33 -17.92
N GLY A 240 -14.14 9.68 -17.35
CA GLY A 240 -13.10 9.00 -18.12
C GLY A 240 -13.58 7.69 -18.77
N LEU A 241 -14.59 7.04 -18.21
CA LEU A 241 -15.23 5.83 -18.78
C LEU A 241 -16.15 6.18 -19.97
N SER A 242 -16.91 7.27 -19.89
CA SER A 242 -17.85 7.68 -20.95
C SER A 242 -17.16 8.02 -22.28
N ARG A 243 -15.87 8.36 -22.28
CA ARG A 243 -15.08 8.62 -23.49
C ARG A 243 -14.62 7.36 -24.23
N ARG A 244 -14.86 6.16 -23.69
CA ARG A 244 -14.47 4.87 -24.29
C ARG A 244 -15.64 4.03 -24.77
N ILE A 245 -16.88 4.50 -24.54
CA ILE A 245 -18.11 3.80 -24.97
C ILE A 245 -18.67 4.40 -26.30
N VAL A 246 -17.93 5.36 -26.91
CA VAL A 246 -18.27 5.94 -28.23
C VAL A 246 -17.26 5.48 -29.26
#